data_03b6752c12ff717360446f6c8b722695
#
_entry.id   03b6752c12ff717360446f6c8b722695
#
_cell.length_a   1.000
_cell.length_b   1.000
_cell.length_c   1.000
_cell.angle_alpha   90.00
_cell.angle_beta   90.00
_cell.angle_gamma   90.00
#
_symmetry.space_group_name_H-M   'P 1'
#
loop_
_entity.id
_entity.type
_entity.pdbx_description
1 polymer ?
#
loop_
_entity_poly.entity_id
_entity_poly.type
_entity_poly.pdbx_seq_one_letter_code
_entity_poly.pdbx_strand_id
1 'polypeptide(L)'
;MAHFAVRLVHGPGWDSTRPIREQDGWDEHAAFMDGLVDDGFVILGGPVGNGEQTLHVVEAANEQDVKTRFARDPWASARLLQIEVIEPWALWLDSRP
;
A
#
# COMPACT_ATOMS: atom_id res chain seq x y z
N MET A 1 -2.36 -17.68 -7.37
CA MET A 1 -1.67 -16.40 -7.20
C MET A 1 -0.87 -16.40 -5.91
N ALA A 2 0.17 -15.60 -5.82
CA ALA A 2 1.02 -15.54 -4.64
C ALA A 2 0.60 -14.38 -3.73
N HIS A 3 0.96 -14.49 -2.45
CA HIS A 3 0.76 -13.42 -1.49
C HIS A 3 2.08 -12.72 -1.20
N PHE A 4 2.00 -11.43 -0.94
CA PHE A 4 3.18 -10.61 -0.62
C PHE A 4 2.87 -9.70 0.56
N ALA A 5 3.89 -9.48 1.40
CA ALA A 5 3.89 -8.44 2.40
C ALA A 5 4.52 -7.20 1.75
N VAL A 6 3.78 -6.10 1.69
CA VAL A 6 4.27 -4.87 1.07
C VAL A 6 4.30 -3.79 2.13
N ARG A 7 5.48 -3.23 2.36
CA ARG A 7 5.67 -2.14 3.30
C ARG A 7 5.92 -0.85 2.54
N LEU A 8 5.09 0.15 2.84
CA LEU A 8 5.26 1.49 2.29
C LEU A 8 5.77 2.42 3.37
N VAL A 9 6.58 3.39 2.98
CA VAL A 9 7.11 4.42 3.86
C VAL A 9 6.86 5.80 3.25
N HIS A 10 6.91 6.85 4.07
CA HIS A 10 6.78 8.21 3.58
C HIS A 10 7.96 8.56 2.69
N GLY A 11 7.65 9.16 1.54
CA GLY A 11 8.65 9.65 0.62
C GLY A 11 8.99 11.13 0.88
N PRO A 12 9.87 11.72 0.06
CA PRO A 12 10.28 13.12 0.25
C PRO A 12 9.16 14.14 0.05
N GLY A 13 8.05 13.76 -0.60
CA GLY A 13 6.90 14.63 -0.78
C GLY A 13 5.96 14.69 0.41
N TRP A 14 6.16 13.83 1.41
CA TRP A 14 5.31 13.82 2.60
C TRP A 14 5.52 15.06 3.45
N ASP A 15 4.41 15.70 3.85
CA ASP A 15 4.45 16.85 4.74
C ASP A 15 4.24 16.39 6.18
N SER A 16 5.33 16.35 6.95
CA SER A 16 5.30 15.86 8.33
C SER A 16 4.57 16.77 9.30
N THR A 17 4.21 17.98 8.86
CA THR A 17 3.45 18.94 9.69
C THR A 17 1.95 18.75 9.60
N ARG A 18 1.48 17.88 8.68
CA ARG A 18 0.06 17.62 8.46
C ARG A 18 -0.27 16.16 8.67
N PRO A 19 -1.44 15.84 9.25
CA PRO A 19 -1.89 14.45 9.34
C PRO A 19 -2.19 13.88 7.94
N ILE A 20 -2.31 12.56 7.87
CA ILE A 20 -2.48 11.85 6.59
C ILE A 20 -3.63 12.38 5.74
N ARG A 21 -4.79 12.63 6.36
CA ARG A 21 -5.98 13.07 5.62
C ARG A 21 -5.89 14.51 5.11
N GLU A 22 -4.92 15.25 5.57
CA GLU A 22 -4.68 16.63 5.13
C GLU A 22 -3.51 16.73 4.15
N GLN A 23 -2.89 15.61 3.80
CA GLN A 23 -1.89 15.59 2.74
C GLN A 23 -2.56 15.88 1.39
N ASP A 24 -1.81 16.54 0.49
CA ASP A 24 -2.33 16.82 -0.84
C ASP A 24 -2.69 15.52 -1.57
N GLY A 25 -3.85 15.51 -2.22
CA GLY A 25 -4.30 14.36 -2.99
C GLY A 25 -4.84 13.20 -2.16
N TRP A 26 -5.22 13.44 -0.90
CA TRP A 26 -5.76 12.38 -0.04
C TRP A 26 -6.98 11.69 -0.67
N ASP A 27 -7.94 12.45 -1.22
CA ASP A 27 -9.17 11.85 -1.77
C ASP A 27 -8.86 10.92 -2.93
N GLU A 28 -7.95 11.33 -3.81
CA GLU A 28 -7.54 10.52 -4.97
C GLU A 28 -6.78 9.27 -4.54
N HIS A 29 -5.89 9.41 -3.55
CA HIS A 29 -5.15 8.28 -2.98
C HIS A 29 -6.12 7.29 -2.32
N ALA A 30 -7.04 7.79 -1.50
CA ALA A 30 -8.01 6.94 -0.80
C ALA A 30 -8.89 6.17 -1.80
N ALA A 31 -9.37 6.84 -2.85
CA ALA A 31 -10.17 6.20 -3.90
C ALA A 31 -9.36 5.12 -4.63
N PHE A 32 -8.09 5.39 -4.93
CA PHE A 32 -7.21 4.40 -5.55
C PHE A 32 -7.05 3.16 -4.66
N MET A 33 -6.78 3.35 -3.38
CA MET A 33 -6.60 2.23 -2.45
C MET A 33 -7.88 1.42 -2.27
N ASP A 34 -9.03 2.09 -2.18
CA ASP A 34 -10.32 1.40 -2.12
C ASP A 34 -10.53 0.53 -3.36
N GLY A 35 -10.13 1.01 -4.53
CA GLY A 35 -10.18 0.24 -5.77
C GLY A 35 -9.31 -1.02 -5.73
N LEU A 36 -8.14 -0.95 -5.11
CA LEU A 36 -7.28 -2.13 -4.94
C LEU A 36 -7.92 -3.18 -4.03
N VAL A 37 -8.66 -2.74 -3.02
CA VAL A 37 -9.43 -3.64 -2.14
C VAL A 37 -10.60 -4.26 -2.90
N ASP A 38 -11.35 -3.46 -3.64
CA ASP A 38 -12.49 -3.92 -4.43
C ASP A 38 -12.07 -4.96 -5.47
N ASP A 39 -10.89 -4.81 -6.05
CA ASP A 39 -10.32 -5.75 -7.02
C ASP A 39 -9.80 -7.04 -6.38
N GLY A 40 -9.72 -7.11 -5.05
CA GLY A 40 -9.13 -8.24 -4.35
C GLY A 40 -7.61 -8.26 -4.39
N PHE A 41 -6.98 -7.21 -4.88
CA PHE A 41 -5.52 -7.10 -4.90
C PHE A 41 -4.97 -6.86 -3.49
N VAL A 42 -5.48 -5.88 -2.77
CA VAL A 42 -5.17 -5.67 -1.36
C VAL A 42 -6.19 -6.45 -0.52
N ILE A 43 -5.71 -7.41 0.25
CA ILE A 43 -6.55 -8.22 1.12
C ILE A 43 -6.84 -7.47 2.41
N LEU A 44 -5.80 -6.92 3.01
CA LEU A 44 -5.92 -6.02 4.16
C LEU A 44 -4.65 -5.18 4.27
N GLY A 45 -4.75 -4.06 4.95
CA GLY A 45 -3.61 -3.19 5.12
C GLY A 45 -3.96 -1.94 5.92
N GLY A 46 -2.94 -1.23 6.33
CA GLY A 46 -3.09 0.01 7.06
C GLY A 46 -1.81 0.43 7.77
N PRO A 47 -1.83 1.59 8.42
CA PRO A 47 -0.68 2.07 9.19
C PRO A 47 -0.34 1.14 10.34
N VAL A 48 0.94 0.99 10.63
CA VAL A 48 1.43 0.21 11.76
C VAL A 48 2.25 1.11 12.69
N GLY A 49 2.24 0.76 13.97
CA GLY A 49 3.02 1.49 14.98
C GLY A 49 2.63 2.96 15.06
N ASN A 50 3.60 3.85 14.85
CA ASN A 50 3.41 5.29 14.90
C ASN A 50 2.81 5.90 13.63
N GLY A 51 2.45 5.07 12.65
CA GLY A 51 1.86 5.54 11.40
C GLY A 51 2.87 5.94 10.31
N GLU A 52 4.16 5.86 10.56
CA GLU A 52 5.17 6.21 9.56
C GLU A 52 5.30 5.16 8.47
N GLN A 53 4.83 3.95 8.73
CA GLN A 53 4.85 2.84 7.78
C GLN A 53 3.45 2.27 7.64
N THR A 54 3.14 1.77 6.47
CA THR A 54 1.91 1.00 6.23
C THR A 54 2.29 -0.38 5.74
N LEU A 55 1.54 -1.38 6.18
CA LEU A 55 1.75 -2.77 5.79
C LEU A 55 0.52 -3.29 5.09
N HIS A 56 0.72 -3.95 3.96
CA HIS A 56 -0.36 -4.53 3.15
C HIS A 56 -0.10 -6.00 2.89
N VAL A 57 -1.17 -6.80 2.94
CA VAL A 57 -1.16 -8.15 2.38
C VAL A 57 -1.79 -8.05 1.01
N VAL A 58 -1.05 -8.41 -0.02
CA VAL A 58 -1.55 -8.36 -1.39
C VAL A 58 -1.50 -9.74 -2.04
N GLU A 59 -2.38 -9.95 -3.02
CA GLU A 59 -2.40 -11.14 -3.85
C GLU A 59 -2.12 -10.73 -5.29
N ALA A 60 -1.06 -11.28 -5.87
CA ALA A 60 -0.61 -10.91 -7.21
C ALA A 60 0.08 -12.10 -7.87
N ALA A 61 0.25 -12.03 -9.19
CA ALA A 61 0.95 -13.07 -9.93
C ALA A 61 2.44 -13.12 -9.59
N ASN A 62 3.06 -11.96 -9.39
CA ASN A 62 4.48 -11.85 -9.11
C ASN A 62 4.81 -10.49 -8.50
N GLU A 63 6.06 -10.29 -8.11
CA GLU A 63 6.52 -9.05 -7.50
C GLU A 63 6.40 -7.86 -8.44
N GLN A 64 6.63 -8.05 -9.74
CA GLN A 64 6.54 -6.96 -10.71
C GLN A 64 5.11 -6.42 -10.80
N ASP A 65 4.10 -7.29 -10.72
CA ASP A 65 2.70 -6.86 -10.69
C ASP A 65 2.40 -6.00 -9.48
N VAL A 66 2.99 -6.33 -8.33
CA VAL A 66 2.84 -5.52 -7.11
C VAL A 66 3.38 -4.11 -7.36
N LYS A 67 4.59 -4.01 -7.90
CA LYS A 67 5.21 -2.71 -8.21
C LYS A 67 4.38 -1.91 -9.20
N THR A 68 3.91 -2.56 -10.26
CA THR A 68 3.13 -1.90 -11.30
C THR A 68 1.81 -1.35 -10.76
N ARG A 69 1.13 -2.12 -9.92
CA ARG A 69 -0.16 -1.69 -9.35
C ARG A 69 0.03 -0.50 -8.40
N PHE A 70 0.97 -0.57 -7.47
CA PHE A 70 1.20 0.54 -6.54
C PHE A 70 1.74 1.79 -7.22
N ALA A 71 2.45 1.65 -8.34
CA ALA A 71 2.97 2.80 -9.09
C ALA A 71 1.85 3.68 -9.68
N ARG A 72 0.63 3.18 -9.77
CA ARG A 72 -0.53 3.94 -10.29
C ARG A 72 -1.17 4.83 -9.21
N ASP A 73 -0.77 4.69 -7.95
CA ASP A 73 -1.24 5.55 -6.89
C ASP A 73 -0.78 6.99 -7.16
N PRO A 74 -1.67 7.99 -7.10
CA PRO A 74 -1.26 9.40 -7.21
C PRO A 74 -0.16 9.77 -6.22
N TRP A 75 -0.15 9.16 -5.04
CA TRP A 75 0.88 9.43 -4.04
C TRP A 75 2.23 8.78 -4.37
N ALA A 76 2.27 7.79 -5.24
CA ALA A 76 3.55 7.24 -5.73
C ALA A 76 4.25 8.26 -6.64
N SER A 77 3.53 8.82 -7.62
CA SER A 77 4.10 9.82 -8.52
C SER A 77 4.42 11.13 -7.82
N ALA A 78 3.62 11.52 -6.83
CA ALA A 78 3.86 12.72 -6.02
C ALA A 78 4.93 12.50 -4.95
N ARG A 79 5.42 11.26 -4.80
CA ARG A 79 6.49 10.89 -3.88
C ARG A 79 6.12 11.08 -2.41
N LEU A 80 4.83 10.98 -2.08
CA LEU A 80 4.37 10.98 -0.70
C LEU A 80 4.56 9.60 -0.06
N LEU A 81 4.35 8.53 -0.84
CA LEU A 81 4.58 7.16 -0.40
C LEU A 81 5.50 6.44 -1.38
N GLN A 82 6.30 5.54 -0.87
CA GLN A 82 7.15 4.70 -1.69
C GLN A 82 7.25 3.30 -1.08
N ILE A 83 7.45 2.31 -1.95
CA ILE A 83 7.63 0.93 -1.50
C ILE A 83 9.01 0.82 -0.84
N GLU A 84 9.05 0.35 0.41
CA GLU A 84 10.29 0.02 1.09
C GLU A 84 10.71 -1.41 0.77
N VAL A 85 9.77 -2.35 0.90
CA VAL A 85 10.06 -3.76 0.69
C VAL A 85 8.83 -4.51 0.22
N ILE A 86 9.05 -5.50 -0.64
CA ILE A 86 8.06 -6.47 -1.07
C ILE A 86 8.64 -7.84 -0.74
N GLU A 87 7.93 -8.63 0.08
CA GLU A 87 8.39 -9.95 0.49
C GLU A 87 7.33 -11.00 0.18
N PRO A 88 7.69 -12.12 -0.43
CA PRO A 88 6.76 -13.25 -0.55
C PRO A 88 6.29 -13.67 0.84
N TRP A 89 4.99 -13.93 0.98
CA TRP A 89 4.40 -14.27 2.27
C TRP A 89 3.61 -15.57 2.15
N ALA A 90 4.09 -16.63 2.79
CA ALA A 90 3.34 -17.89 2.88
C ALA A 90 2.33 -17.75 4.04
N LEU A 91 1.05 -17.63 3.70
CA LEU A 91 0.01 -17.46 4.70
C LEU A 91 -0.46 -18.83 5.19
N TRP A 92 0.03 -19.26 6.34
CA TRP A 92 -0.32 -20.55 6.94
C TRP A 92 -1.57 -20.45 7.83
N LEU A 93 -1.78 -19.30 8.43
CA LEU A 93 -2.91 -19.04 9.32
C LEU A 93 -3.78 -17.98 8.66
N ASP A 94 -4.93 -18.39 8.18
CA ASP A 94 -5.79 -17.55 7.35
C ASP A 94 -7.25 -17.86 7.68
N SER A 95 -7.95 -16.90 8.27
CA SER A 95 -9.35 -17.07 8.66
C SER A 95 -10.33 -16.75 7.55
N ARG A 96 -9.86 -16.36 6.36
CA ARG A 96 -10.76 -16.09 5.23
C ARG A 96 -11.40 -17.37 4.74
N PRO A 97 -12.66 -17.31 4.29
CA PRO A 97 -13.32 -18.46 3.68
C PRO A 97 -12.64 -18.91 2.40
#